data_a8f9b9ff770020561d8ef53660b6fc94
#
_entry.id   a8f9b9ff770020561d8ef53660b6fc94
#
_cell.length_a   1.000
_cell.length_b   1.000
_cell.length_c   1.000
_cell.angle_alpha   90.00
_cell.angle_beta   90.00
_cell.angle_gamma   90.00
#
_symmetry.space_group_name_H-M   'P 1'
#
loop_
_entity.id
_entity.type
_entity.pdbx_description
1 polymer ?
#
loop_
_entity_poly.entity_id
_entity_poly.type
_entity_poly.pdbx_seq_one_letter_code
_entity_poly.pdbx_strand_id
1 'polypeptide(L)'
;MDSLFLEGLEVPCRVGCSDPERATPQSLRVAVRLFCPGLRYAGIADDLERTVDYRLAGELIDAVQGREYLLIERVAEVLAEVALKNPLVDHVTISVRKRPPVQGLEWAGVEITRGREPAGDLQRA
;
A
#
# COMPACT_ATOMS: atom_id res chain seq x y z
N MET A 1 0.25 9.18 16.96
CA MET A 1 1.57 8.97 16.34
C MET A 1 1.63 9.72 15.03
N ASP A 2 2.76 10.34 14.76
CA ASP A 2 2.97 11.08 13.53
C ASP A 2 3.05 10.14 12.32
N SER A 3 2.68 10.64 11.16
CA SER A 3 2.69 9.83 9.95
C SER A 3 3.27 10.59 8.76
N LEU A 4 3.93 9.85 7.90
CA LEU A 4 4.34 10.29 6.58
C LEU A 4 3.39 9.64 5.58
N PHE A 5 2.98 10.36 4.54
CA PHE A 5 2.08 9.76 3.58
C PHE A 5 2.57 9.96 2.15
N LEU A 6 2.24 8.97 1.33
CA LEU A 6 2.48 8.97 -0.11
C LEU A 6 1.11 8.88 -0.77
N GLU A 7 0.76 9.86 -1.58
CA GLU A 7 -0.53 9.92 -2.24
C GLU A 7 -0.38 9.96 -3.75
N GLY A 8 -1.40 9.48 -4.45
CA GLY A 8 -1.43 9.55 -5.89
C GLY A 8 -0.50 8.57 -6.59
N LEU A 9 -0.14 7.47 -5.94
CA LEU A 9 0.62 6.42 -6.61
C LEU A 9 -0.27 5.76 -7.66
N GLU A 10 0.25 5.61 -8.88
CA GLU A 10 -0.41 4.86 -9.92
C GLU A 10 0.32 3.56 -10.13
N VAL A 11 -0.38 2.46 -9.96
CA VAL A 11 0.22 1.12 -10.03
C VAL A 11 -0.48 0.33 -11.12
N PRO A 12 0.18 0.07 -12.26
CA PRO A 12 -0.41 -0.75 -13.31
C PRO A 12 -0.34 -2.22 -12.94
N CYS A 13 -1.48 -2.89 -12.95
CA CYS A 13 -1.54 -4.35 -12.77
C CYS A 13 -2.85 -4.88 -13.33
N ARG A 14 -2.96 -6.21 -13.40
CA ARG A 14 -4.17 -6.89 -13.86
C ARG A 14 -4.91 -7.40 -12.64
N VAL A 15 -6.08 -6.84 -12.38
CA VAL A 15 -6.87 -7.19 -11.21
C VAL A 15 -8.35 -7.24 -11.53
N GLY A 16 -9.01 -8.29 -11.05
CA GLY A 16 -10.44 -8.46 -11.23
C GLY A 16 -10.88 -9.90 -10.98
N CYS A 17 -12.15 -10.06 -10.68
CA CYS A 17 -12.72 -11.38 -10.37
C CYS A 17 -12.97 -12.24 -11.61
N SER A 18 -12.96 -11.64 -12.80
CA SER A 18 -13.19 -12.34 -14.06
C SER A 18 -11.98 -12.29 -14.98
N ASP A 19 -11.89 -13.28 -15.87
CA ASP A 19 -10.81 -13.32 -16.86
C ASP A 19 -10.81 -12.08 -17.76
N PRO A 20 -11.96 -11.57 -18.25
CA PRO A 20 -11.96 -10.35 -19.04
C PRO A 20 -11.41 -9.13 -18.33
N GLU A 21 -11.69 -8.96 -17.03
CA GLU A 21 -11.12 -7.86 -16.25
C GLU A 21 -9.60 -7.95 -16.19
N ARG A 22 -9.06 -9.15 -15.98
CA ARG A 22 -7.61 -9.36 -15.86
C ARG A 22 -6.88 -9.37 -17.20
N ALA A 23 -7.61 -9.44 -18.30
CA ALA A 23 -7.01 -9.46 -19.65
C ALA A 23 -6.32 -8.13 -20.00
N THR A 24 -6.75 -7.03 -19.40
CA THR A 24 -6.24 -5.69 -19.68
C THR A 24 -5.63 -5.09 -18.42
N PRO A 25 -4.42 -4.53 -18.50
CA PRO A 25 -3.84 -3.82 -17.36
C PRO A 25 -4.71 -2.63 -16.95
N GLN A 26 -4.82 -2.41 -15.64
CA GLN A 26 -5.54 -1.30 -15.05
C GLN A 26 -4.56 -0.44 -14.28
N SER A 27 -4.90 0.83 -14.10
CA SER A 27 -4.13 1.73 -13.26
C SER A 27 -4.84 1.84 -11.91
N LEU A 28 -4.28 1.20 -10.90
CA LEU A 28 -4.78 1.34 -9.54
C LEU A 28 -4.27 2.64 -8.94
N ARG A 29 -5.10 3.29 -8.14
CA ARG A 29 -4.71 4.47 -7.40
C ARG A 29 -4.46 4.09 -5.95
N VAL A 30 -3.25 4.35 -5.46
CA VAL A 30 -2.81 3.91 -4.13
C VAL A 30 -2.39 5.10 -3.28
N ALA A 31 -2.82 5.09 -2.02
CA ALA A 31 -2.34 6.01 -1.00
C ALA A 31 -1.80 5.20 0.17
N VAL A 32 -0.70 5.66 0.75
CA VAL A 32 -0.01 4.96 1.83
C VAL A 32 0.26 5.95 2.96
N ARG A 33 -0.11 5.58 4.18
CA ARG A 33 0.20 6.36 5.38
C ARG A 33 1.06 5.52 6.29
N LEU A 34 2.27 6.01 6.56
CA LEU A 34 3.29 5.32 7.33
C LEU A 34 3.37 5.98 8.71
N PHE A 35 3.02 5.25 9.75
CA PHE A 35 3.07 5.75 11.12
C PHE A 35 4.42 5.41 11.72
N CYS A 36 5.20 6.45 12.00
CA CYS A 36 6.60 6.32 12.38
C CYS A 36 6.88 7.13 13.66
N PRO A 37 7.23 6.47 14.78
CA PRO A 37 7.48 7.19 16.04
C PRO A 37 8.65 8.17 15.96
N GLY A 38 9.60 7.93 15.05
CA GLY A 38 10.82 8.72 14.93
C GLY A 38 10.71 10.00 14.10
N LEU A 39 9.55 10.28 13.49
CA LEU A 39 9.42 11.45 12.60
C LEU A 39 9.74 12.77 13.27
N ARG A 40 9.36 12.91 14.55
CA ARG A 40 9.65 14.12 15.31
C ARG A 40 11.16 14.38 15.36
N TYR A 41 11.92 13.33 15.65
CA TYR A 41 13.37 13.46 15.77
C TYR A 41 14.04 13.68 14.42
N ALA A 42 13.52 13.08 13.37
CA ALA A 42 13.98 13.34 12.01
C ALA A 42 13.82 14.83 11.67
N GLY A 43 12.67 15.41 12.00
CA GLY A 43 12.41 16.83 11.74
C GLY A 43 13.25 17.76 12.60
N ILE A 44 13.42 17.47 13.88
CA ILE A 44 14.20 18.31 14.78
C ILE A 44 15.67 18.33 14.36
N ALA A 45 16.23 17.16 13.99
CA ALA A 45 17.64 17.02 13.64
C ALA A 45 17.93 17.20 12.15
N ASP A 46 16.91 17.30 11.31
CA ASP A 46 17.04 17.31 9.85
C ASP A 46 17.86 16.10 9.39
N ASP A 47 17.49 14.91 9.88
CA ASP A 47 18.26 13.69 9.71
C ASP A 47 17.50 12.70 8.82
N LEU A 48 18.01 12.49 7.62
CA LEU A 48 17.42 11.59 6.64
C LEU A 48 17.32 10.13 7.13
N GLU A 49 18.25 9.71 7.97
CA GLU A 49 18.29 8.32 8.46
C GLU A 49 17.18 8.00 9.45
N ARG A 50 16.52 9.02 9.99
CA ARG A 50 15.43 8.85 10.97
C ARG A 50 14.04 8.88 10.34
N THR A 51 13.97 9.04 9.03
CA THR A 51 12.71 9.07 8.29
C THR A 51 12.68 8.00 7.20
N VAL A 52 11.51 7.81 6.61
CA VAL A 52 11.36 6.90 5.48
C VAL A 52 11.61 7.68 4.19
N ASP A 53 12.49 7.14 3.34
CA ASP A 53 12.81 7.73 2.05
C ASP A 53 11.65 7.54 1.07
N TYR A 54 11.34 8.56 0.28
CA TYR A 54 10.28 8.52 -0.75
C TYR A 54 10.53 7.44 -1.80
N ARG A 55 11.76 6.94 -1.92
CA ARG A 55 12.08 5.82 -2.83
C ARG A 55 11.31 4.54 -2.48
N LEU A 56 10.74 4.47 -1.29
CA LEU A 56 9.80 3.41 -0.95
C LEU A 56 8.65 3.33 -1.95
N ALA A 57 8.21 4.47 -2.52
CA ALA A 57 7.15 4.47 -3.52
C ALA A 57 7.49 3.59 -4.72
N GLY A 58 8.74 3.64 -5.19
CA GLY A 58 9.21 2.76 -6.27
C GLY A 58 9.17 1.29 -5.90
N GLU A 59 9.57 0.96 -4.68
CA GLU A 59 9.52 -0.42 -4.19
C GLU A 59 8.09 -0.95 -4.12
N LEU A 60 7.15 -0.11 -3.69
CA LEU A 60 5.73 -0.47 -3.63
C LEU A 60 5.18 -0.74 -5.03
N ILE A 61 5.47 0.14 -5.96
CA ILE A 61 5.03 -0.03 -7.35
C ILE A 61 5.62 -1.32 -7.93
N ASP A 62 6.92 -1.55 -7.75
CA ASP A 62 7.61 -2.72 -8.29
C ASP A 62 7.06 -4.04 -7.71
N ALA A 63 6.59 -4.03 -6.48
CA ALA A 63 6.04 -5.22 -5.85
C ALA A 63 4.76 -5.72 -6.51
N VAL A 64 4.01 -4.82 -7.16
CA VAL A 64 2.68 -5.13 -7.73
C VAL A 64 2.66 -5.01 -9.24
N GLN A 65 3.46 -4.10 -9.81
CA GLN A 65 3.42 -3.78 -11.22
C GLN A 65 3.56 -5.01 -12.10
N GLY A 66 2.68 -5.12 -13.10
CA GLY A 66 2.73 -6.20 -14.08
C GLY A 66 2.26 -7.55 -13.56
N ARG A 67 1.81 -7.63 -12.32
CA ARG A 67 1.28 -8.87 -11.75
C ARG A 67 -0.22 -8.97 -11.94
N GLU A 68 -0.76 -10.14 -11.63
CA GLU A 68 -2.17 -10.46 -11.78
C GLU A 68 -2.76 -10.85 -10.43
N TYR A 69 -3.91 -10.26 -10.09
CA TYR A 69 -4.60 -10.51 -8.83
C TYR A 69 -6.10 -10.66 -9.05
N LEU A 70 -6.76 -11.42 -8.20
CA LEU A 70 -8.23 -11.48 -8.18
C LEU A 70 -8.84 -10.30 -7.43
N LEU A 71 -8.19 -9.86 -6.35
CA LEU A 71 -8.75 -8.90 -5.41
C LEU A 71 -7.81 -7.73 -5.18
N ILE A 72 -8.35 -6.51 -5.10
CA ILE A 72 -7.56 -5.35 -4.65
C ILE A 72 -7.15 -5.49 -3.18
N GLU A 73 -7.88 -6.26 -2.39
CA GLU A 73 -7.52 -6.56 -1.01
C GLU A 73 -6.17 -7.27 -0.94
N ARG A 74 -5.89 -8.16 -1.89
CA ARG A 74 -4.59 -8.83 -1.95
C ARG A 74 -3.48 -7.83 -2.31
N VAL A 75 -3.75 -6.93 -3.22
CA VAL A 75 -2.80 -5.86 -3.57
C VAL A 75 -2.47 -5.05 -2.31
N ALA A 76 -3.49 -4.67 -1.53
CA ALA A 76 -3.29 -3.89 -0.31
C ALA A 76 -2.41 -4.65 0.71
N GLU A 77 -2.63 -5.95 0.87
CA GLU A 77 -1.82 -6.79 1.78
C GLU A 77 -0.35 -6.86 1.33
N VAL A 78 -0.11 -7.04 0.03
CA VAL A 78 1.25 -7.05 -0.52
C VAL A 78 1.96 -5.73 -0.25
N LEU A 79 1.29 -4.61 -0.47
CA LEU A 79 1.86 -3.30 -0.24
C LEU A 79 2.16 -3.07 1.25
N ALA A 80 1.27 -3.52 2.13
CA ALA A 80 1.50 -3.42 3.56
C ALA A 80 2.73 -4.22 4.00
N GLU A 81 2.91 -5.42 3.47
CA GLU A 81 4.09 -6.25 3.76
C GLU A 81 5.38 -5.54 3.36
N VAL A 82 5.41 -4.93 2.18
CA VAL A 82 6.58 -4.20 1.70
C VAL A 82 6.89 -3.01 2.60
N ALA A 83 5.87 -2.21 2.94
CA ALA A 83 6.04 -1.04 3.78
C ALA A 83 6.55 -1.41 5.18
N LEU A 84 6.07 -2.51 5.74
CA LEU A 84 6.44 -2.96 7.09
C LEU A 84 7.84 -3.58 7.16
N LYS A 85 8.51 -3.81 6.03
CA LYS A 85 9.92 -4.22 6.04
C LYS A 85 10.84 -3.11 6.54
N ASN A 86 10.41 -1.87 6.44
CA ASN A 86 11.19 -0.75 6.96
C ASN A 86 11.04 -0.70 8.48
N PRO A 87 12.15 -0.84 9.24
CA PRO A 87 12.08 -0.91 10.70
C PRO A 87 11.61 0.37 11.38
N LEU A 88 11.60 1.49 10.68
CA LEU A 88 11.12 2.77 11.21
C LEU A 88 9.59 2.86 11.22
N VAL A 89 8.90 1.97 10.51
CA VAL A 89 7.45 1.96 10.39
C VAL A 89 6.83 1.09 11.48
N ASP A 90 5.98 1.69 12.31
CA ASP A 90 5.25 0.97 13.36
C ASP A 90 4.01 0.28 12.78
N HIS A 91 3.22 1.03 12.02
CA HIS A 91 2.08 0.50 11.29
C HIS A 91 1.81 1.32 10.05
N VAL A 92 1.01 0.78 9.15
CA VAL A 92 0.73 1.39 7.86
C VAL A 92 -0.76 1.29 7.53
N THR A 93 -1.30 2.35 6.93
CA THR A 93 -2.63 2.32 6.32
C THR A 93 -2.46 2.39 4.81
N ILE A 94 -3.02 1.40 4.11
CA ILE A 94 -2.98 1.31 2.65
C ILE A 94 -4.39 1.50 2.12
N SER A 95 -4.53 2.37 1.13
CA SER A 95 -5.77 2.58 0.40
C SER A 95 -5.54 2.24 -1.07
N VAL A 96 -6.34 1.33 -1.63
CA VAL A 96 -6.24 0.91 -3.03
C VAL A 96 -7.59 1.14 -3.70
N ARG A 97 -7.59 1.85 -4.83
CA ARG A 97 -8.78 2.15 -5.61
C ARG A 97 -8.64 1.63 -7.03
N LYS A 98 -9.73 1.10 -7.55
CA LYS A 98 -9.83 0.74 -8.97
C LYS A 98 -11.10 1.31 -9.57
N ARG A 99 -11.13 1.44 -10.90
CA ARG A 99 -12.35 1.77 -11.64
C ARG A 99 -13.06 0.48 -12.00
N PRO A 100 -14.16 0.14 -11.31
CA PRO A 100 -14.86 -1.11 -11.59
C PRO A 100 -15.72 -0.99 -12.84
N PRO A 101 -16.02 -2.12 -13.53
CA PRO A 101 -16.89 -2.10 -14.71
C PRO A 101 -18.38 -2.02 -14.31
N VAL A 102 -18.76 -1.02 -13.53
CA VAL A 102 -20.11 -0.80 -13.05
C VAL A 102 -20.53 0.62 -13.38
N GLN A 103 -21.59 0.74 -14.18
CA GLN A 103 -22.09 2.05 -14.56
C GLN A 103 -22.56 2.83 -13.32
N GLY A 104 -22.13 4.08 -13.22
CA GLY A 104 -22.50 4.95 -12.10
C GLY A 104 -21.55 4.87 -10.90
N LEU A 105 -20.62 3.92 -10.92
CA LEU A 105 -19.61 3.77 -9.86
C LEU A 105 -18.25 4.19 -10.40
N GLU A 106 -17.72 5.31 -9.91
CA GLU A 106 -16.43 5.81 -10.38
C GLU A 106 -15.27 5.01 -9.80
N TRP A 107 -15.28 4.80 -8.50
CA TRP A 107 -14.20 4.10 -7.80
C TRP A 107 -14.77 3.06 -6.85
N ALA A 108 -14.11 1.92 -6.78
CA ALA A 108 -14.25 0.98 -5.68
C ALA A 108 -12.89 0.86 -5.02
N GLY A 109 -12.87 0.72 -3.71
CA GLY A 109 -11.60 0.69 -3.01
C GLY A 109 -11.65 -0.11 -1.73
N VAL A 110 -10.47 -0.36 -1.19
CA VAL A 110 -10.26 -1.01 0.09
C VAL A 110 -9.23 -0.20 0.87
N GLU A 111 -9.42 -0.09 2.16
CA GLU A 111 -8.46 0.53 3.06
C GLU A 111 -8.18 -0.43 4.21
N ILE A 112 -6.91 -0.70 4.45
CA ILE A 112 -6.48 -1.59 5.52
C ILE A 112 -5.43 -0.91 6.38
N THR A 113 -5.37 -1.29 7.65
CA THR A 113 -4.31 -0.87 8.57
C THR A 113 -3.65 -2.12 9.13
N ARG A 114 -2.32 -2.17 9.02
CA ARG A 114 -1.53 -3.32 9.46
C ARG A 114 -0.34 -2.85 10.27
N GLY A 115 -0.06 -3.58 11.34
CA GLY A 115 1.11 -3.37 12.18
C GLY A 115 2.00 -4.60 12.17
N ARG A 116 3.07 -4.54 12.97
CA ARG A 116 3.95 -5.69 13.15
C ARG A 116 3.26 -6.67 14.09
N GLU A 117 2.91 -7.84 13.56
CA GLU A 117 2.23 -8.86 14.32
C GLU A 117 3.16 -10.01 14.66
N PRO A 118 3.06 -10.55 15.88
CA PRO A 118 3.70 -11.82 16.20
C PRO A 118 3.19 -12.91 15.26
N ALA A 119 4.06 -13.88 14.92
CA ALA A 119 3.71 -14.95 13.99
C ALA A 119 2.45 -15.72 14.39
N GLY A 120 2.17 -15.84 15.69
CA GLY A 120 0.98 -16.53 16.19
C GLY A 120 -0.34 -15.83 15.85
N ASP A 121 -0.34 -14.54 15.58
CA ASP A 121 -1.55 -13.79 15.29
C ASP A 121 -2.12 -14.13 13.92
N LEU A 122 -1.28 -14.52 12.98
CA LEU A 122 -1.72 -14.92 11.64
C LEU A 122 -2.63 -16.16 11.68
N GLN A 123 -2.49 -16.99 12.69
CA GLN A 123 -3.25 -18.22 12.84
C GLN A 123 -4.66 -18.00 13.38
N ARG A 124 -4.93 -16.80 13.89
CA ARG A 124 -6.22 -16.44 14.49
C ARG A 124 -7.16 -15.75 13.52
N ALA A 125 -6.64 -15.35 12.40
CA ALA A 125 -7.40 -14.58 11.40
C ALA A 125 -8.36 -15.44 10.57
#